data_ec39bc71830e2e913d2691cd70127c93
#
_entry.id   ec39bc71830e2e913d2691cd70127c93
#
_cell.length_a   1.000
_cell.length_b   1.000
_cell.length_c   1.000
_cell.angle_alpha   90.00
_cell.angle_beta   90.00
_cell.angle_gamma   90.00
#
_symmetry.space_group_name_H-M   'P 1'
#
loop_
_entity.id
_entity.type
_entity.pdbx_description
1 polymer ?
#
loop_
_entity_poly.entity_id
_entity_poly.type
_entity_poly.pdbx_seq_one_letter_code
_entity_poly.pdbx_strand_id
1 'polypeptide(L)' 'MKVTDPVCGLEFDEDLAVSHDYNSKKYHFCCDGCKKIFIKKPKKWSKKSS' A
#
# COMPACT_ATOMS: atom_id res chain seq x y z
N MET A 1 -14.09 3.52 5.10
CA MET A 1 -13.94 3.09 3.70
C MET A 1 -12.94 1.96 3.62
N LYS A 2 -13.14 1.08 2.67
CA LYS A 2 -12.23 -0.04 2.49
C LYS A 2 -11.12 0.28 1.51
N VAL A 3 -9.92 -0.19 1.83
CA VAL A 3 -8.78 -0.02 0.95
C VAL A 3 -8.10 -1.38 0.76
N THR A 4 -7.30 -1.48 -0.27
CA THR A 4 -6.62 -2.73 -0.59
C THR A 4 -5.11 -2.55 -0.49
N ASP A 5 -4.46 -3.48 0.19
CA ASP A 5 -3.01 -3.50 0.31
C ASP A 5 -2.41 -3.92 -1.03
N PRO A 6 -1.55 -3.08 -1.65
CA PRO A 6 -0.97 -3.45 -2.95
C PRO A 6 0.03 -4.58 -2.86
N VAL A 7 0.57 -4.86 -1.69
CA VAL A 7 1.56 -5.90 -1.52
C VAL A 7 0.92 -7.26 -1.31
N CYS A 8 0.02 -7.36 -0.34
CA CYS A 8 -0.60 -8.65 -0.05
C CYS A 8 -2.00 -8.81 -0.64
N GLY A 9 -2.59 -7.73 -1.12
CA GLY A 9 -3.88 -7.80 -1.80
C GLY A 9 -5.08 -7.94 -0.89
N LEU A 10 -4.90 -7.77 0.40
CA LEU A 10 -6.02 -7.86 1.33
C LEU A 10 -6.81 -6.56 1.37
N GLU A 11 -8.11 -6.68 1.55
CA GLU A 11 -8.98 -5.54 1.72
C GLU A 11 -9.27 -5.35 3.20
N PHE A 12 -9.21 -4.10 3.65
CA PHE A 12 -9.39 -3.79 5.07
C PHE A 12 -9.83 -2.35 5.24
N ASP A 13 -10.20 -1.99 6.47
CA ASP A 13 -10.63 -0.64 6.76
C ASP A 13 -9.48 0.35 6.70
N GLU A 14 -9.73 1.49 6.08
CA GLU A 14 -8.75 2.56 6.00
C GLU A 14 -8.27 3.00 7.39
N ASP A 15 -9.14 2.94 8.37
CA ASP A 15 -8.79 3.34 9.73
C ASP A 15 -7.70 2.47 10.33
N LEU A 16 -7.58 1.24 9.85
CA LEU A 16 -6.56 0.31 10.35
C LEU A 16 -5.33 0.29 9.47
N ALA A 17 -5.33 1.08 8.41
CA ALA A 17 -4.26 1.02 7.41
C ALA A 17 -3.04 1.80 7.83
N VAL A 18 -1.88 1.31 7.41
CA VAL A 18 -0.63 2.06 7.47
C VAL A 18 -0.49 2.74 6.12
N SER A 19 -0.49 4.07 6.11
CA SER A 19 -0.44 4.80 4.85
C SER A 19 0.98 5.25 4.52
N HIS A 20 1.21 5.43 3.23
CA HIS A 20 2.51 5.89 2.75
C HIS A 20 2.30 6.64 1.44
N ASP A 21 2.93 7.80 1.32
CA ASP A 21 2.83 8.59 0.11
C ASP A 21 4.00 8.27 -0.81
N TYR A 22 3.67 7.99 -2.06
CA TYR A 22 4.69 7.73 -3.06
C TYR A 22 4.22 8.29 -4.39
N ASN A 23 5.07 9.09 -5.00
CA ASN A 23 4.83 9.62 -6.35
C ASN A 23 3.47 10.30 -6.44
N SER A 24 3.15 11.14 -5.46
CA SER A 24 1.90 11.91 -5.39
C SER A 24 0.67 11.05 -5.19
N LYS A 25 0.83 9.79 -4.82
CA LYS A 25 -0.27 8.89 -4.52
C LYS A 25 -0.15 8.36 -3.11
N LYS A 26 -1.30 8.16 -2.47
CA LYS A 26 -1.33 7.59 -1.14
C LYS A 26 -1.64 6.10 -1.23
N TYR A 27 -0.81 5.30 -0.61
CA TYR A 27 -0.99 3.85 -0.57
C TYR A 27 -1.30 3.41 0.84
N HIS A 28 -2.06 2.34 0.96
CA HIS A 28 -2.46 1.81 2.27
C HIS A 28 -1.99 0.38 2.39
N PHE A 29 -1.49 0.03 3.57
CA PHE A 29 -0.94 -1.29 3.83
C PHE A 29 -1.56 -1.87 5.09
N CYS A 30 -1.68 -3.19 5.13
CA CYS A 30 -2.28 -3.85 6.28
C CYS A 30 -1.36 -3.80 7.51
N CYS A 31 -0.07 -3.66 7.30
CA CYS A 31 0.88 -3.57 8.39
C CYS A 31 2.18 -2.94 7.91
N ASP A 32 3.05 -2.67 8.87
CA ASP A 32 4.34 -2.05 8.59
C ASP A 32 5.21 -2.92 7.69
N GLY A 33 5.08 -4.23 7.82
CA GLY A 33 5.86 -5.15 7.00
C GLY A 33 5.60 -4.96 5.53
N CYS A 34 4.32 -4.86 5.15
CA CYS A 34 3.96 -4.63 3.76
C CYS A 34 4.44 -3.27 3.27
N LYS A 35 4.37 -2.26 4.13
CA LYS A 35 4.86 -0.95 3.78
C LYS A 35 6.36 -1.00 3.47
N LYS A 36 7.12 -1.71 4.28
CA LYS A 36 8.56 -1.82 4.06
C LYS A 36 8.88 -2.55 2.76
N ILE A 37 8.11 -3.57 2.45
CA ILE A 37 8.27 -4.29 1.20
C ILE A 37 8.02 -3.36 0.02
N PHE A 38 6.98 -2.55 0.12
CA PHE A 38 6.67 -1.59 -0.92
C PHE A 38 7.80 -0.58 -1.10
N ILE A 39 8.34 -0.07 0.02
CA ILE A 39 9.39 0.95 -0.03
C ILE A 39 10.65 0.41 -0.70
N LYS A 40 10.93 -0.87 -0.52
CA LYS A 40 12.10 -1.48 -1.13
C LYS A 40 12.01 -1.50 -2.65
N LYS A 41 10.83 -1.81 -3.18
CA LYS A 41 10.63 -1.89 -4.63
C LYS A 41 9.33 -1.21 -5.00
N PRO A 42 9.27 0.10 -4.85
CA PRO A 42 8.02 0.81 -5.09
C PRO A 42 7.52 0.71 -6.53
N LYS A 43 8.43 0.65 -7.47
CA LYS A 43 8.02 0.55 -8.88
C LYS A 43 7.33 -0.76 -9.18
N LYS A 44 7.71 -1.82 -8.48
CA LYS A 44 7.11 -3.11 -8.71
C LYS A 44 5.63 -3.11 -8.33
N TRP A 45 5.29 -2.41 -7.25
CA TRP A 45 3.94 -2.44 -6.72
C TRP A 45 3.07 -1.32 -7.26
N SER A 46 3.66 -0.18 -7.58
CA SER A 46 2.88 0.98 -7.98
C SER A 46 2.50 0.96 -9.45
N LYS A 47 3.28 0.33 -10.30
CA LYS A 47 3.03 0.42 -11.73
C LYS A 47 1.74 -0.28 -12.15
N LYS A 48 1.29 -1.25 -11.39
CA LYS A 48 0.08 -1.97 -11.75
C LYS A 48 -1.18 -1.15 -11.56
N SER A 49 -1.07 -0.06 -10.87
CA SER A 49 -2.23 0.79 -10.63
C SER A 49 -2.55 1.66 -11.85
N SER A 50 -1.71 1.66 -12.81
CA SER A 50 -1.94 2.43 -14.01
C SER A 50 -2.97 1.79 -14.92
#